data_e96b7b8ebccd540f1ba84f2aef9affaa
#
_entry.id   e96b7b8ebccd540f1ba84f2aef9affaa
#
_cell.length_a   1.000
_cell.length_b   1.000
_cell.length_c   1.000
_cell.angle_alpha   90.00
_cell.angle_beta   90.00
_cell.angle_gamma   90.00
#
_symmetry.space_group_name_H-M   'P 1'
#
loop_
_entity.id
_entity.type
_entity.pdbx_description
1 polymer ?
#
loop_
_entity_poly.entity_id
_entity_poly.type
_entity_poly.pdbx_seq_one_letter_code
_entity_poly.pdbx_strand_id
1 'polypeptide(L)'
;MSATGATAPDKRRLILNAAVRVFARQGFHACRVSDIADEAGVAYGLVYHYFASKDEILDTLFLERWKVMLELIREVDAQPLPVREKLGAIASFIVDSYRHDPDLMKVIIVEVTRAANSFGQTHLGQIREAYELIGEIVVKAQEEGVFKVEIEAQFAAMAFYGAIEQMLTGWIFGLLPEGEEHFERAKWLVVETVCGGLETSAVGEARVG
;
A
#
# COMPACT_ATOMS: atom_id res chain seq x y z
N MET A 1 28.31 11.22 34.01
CA MET A 1 27.60 10.11 33.35
C MET A 1 26.13 10.47 33.27
N SER A 2 25.72 11.05 32.14
CA SER A 2 24.34 11.50 31.94
C SER A 2 23.53 10.35 31.37
N ALA A 3 22.53 9.91 32.12
CA ALA A 3 21.55 8.93 31.67
C ALA A 3 20.74 9.53 30.51
N THR A 4 20.84 8.91 29.36
CA THR A 4 20.02 9.20 28.17
C THR A 4 18.57 8.91 28.57
N GLY A 5 17.75 9.97 28.71
CA GLY A 5 16.34 9.86 29.04
C GLY A 5 15.62 9.14 27.88
N ALA A 6 15.10 7.96 28.15
CA ALA A 6 14.14 7.30 27.26
C ALA A 6 12.92 8.24 27.10
N THR A 7 12.71 8.77 25.91
CA THR A 7 11.55 9.58 25.58
C THR A 7 10.29 8.77 25.91
N ALA A 8 9.39 9.34 26.72
CA ALA A 8 8.12 8.69 27.03
C ALA A 8 7.43 8.28 25.72
N PRO A 9 6.92 7.05 25.64
CA PRO A 9 6.30 6.57 24.41
C PRO A 9 5.18 7.53 23.98
N ASP A 10 5.20 7.92 22.71
CA ASP A 10 4.17 8.76 22.13
C ASP A 10 2.80 8.07 22.29
N LYS A 11 1.97 8.63 23.16
CA LYS A 11 0.66 8.07 23.49
C LYS A 11 -0.25 7.96 22.28
N ARG A 12 -0.15 8.91 21.34
CA ARG A 12 -0.86 8.85 20.07
C ARG A 12 -0.48 7.60 19.28
N ARG A 13 0.80 7.30 19.18
CA ARG A 13 1.31 6.12 18.49
C ARG A 13 0.95 4.80 19.17
N LEU A 14 0.92 4.78 20.49
CA LEU A 14 0.43 3.61 21.25
C LEU A 14 -1.03 3.32 20.94
N ILE A 15 -1.88 4.35 20.86
CA ILE A 15 -3.29 4.20 20.51
C ILE A 15 -3.46 3.70 19.09
N LEU A 16 -2.73 4.25 18.10
CA LEU A 16 -2.78 3.79 16.71
C LEU A 16 -2.35 2.33 16.57
N ASN A 17 -1.25 1.93 17.20
CA ASN A 17 -0.77 0.55 17.16
C ASN A 17 -1.76 -0.42 17.83
N ALA A 18 -2.40 -0.02 18.93
CA ALA A 18 -3.46 -0.80 19.57
C ALA A 18 -4.70 -0.93 18.67
N ALA A 19 -5.07 0.16 18.01
CA ALA A 19 -6.20 0.17 17.08
C ALA A 19 -5.97 -0.80 15.90
N VAL A 20 -4.76 -0.85 15.33
CA VAL A 20 -4.41 -1.83 14.28
C VAL A 20 -4.68 -3.26 14.77
N ARG A 21 -4.18 -3.65 15.95
CA ARG A 21 -4.37 -4.99 16.50
C ARG A 21 -5.86 -5.31 16.76
N VAL A 22 -6.60 -4.34 17.30
CA VAL A 22 -8.03 -4.51 17.60
C VAL A 22 -8.84 -4.62 16.31
N PHE A 23 -8.61 -3.74 15.34
CA PHE A 23 -9.31 -3.79 14.04
C PHE A 23 -8.98 -5.07 13.27
N ALA A 24 -7.72 -5.50 13.23
CA ALA A 24 -7.33 -6.73 12.55
C ALA A 24 -7.97 -7.99 13.18
N ARG A 25 -8.15 -8.01 14.51
CA ARG A 25 -8.70 -9.15 15.27
C ARG A 25 -10.21 -9.21 15.25
N GLN A 26 -10.89 -8.07 15.45
CA GLN A 26 -12.35 -8.01 15.67
C GLN A 26 -13.12 -7.42 14.46
N GLY A 27 -12.42 -6.74 13.56
CA GLY A 27 -13.00 -5.90 12.53
C GLY A 27 -13.39 -4.51 13.06
N PHE A 28 -13.39 -3.53 12.17
CA PHE A 28 -13.66 -2.14 12.50
C PHE A 28 -15.07 -1.93 13.12
N HIS A 29 -16.10 -2.55 12.54
CA HIS A 29 -17.47 -2.32 12.98
C HIS A 29 -17.78 -2.90 14.37
N ALA A 30 -17.19 -4.05 14.69
CA ALA A 30 -17.44 -4.75 15.95
C ALA A 30 -16.68 -4.15 17.14
N CYS A 31 -15.52 -3.49 16.90
CA CYS A 31 -14.70 -2.94 17.96
C CYS A 31 -15.29 -1.65 18.58
N ARG A 32 -14.97 -1.43 19.84
CA ARG A 32 -15.30 -0.21 20.60
C ARG A 32 -14.03 0.56 20.91
N VAL A 33 -14.15 1.87 21.15
CA VAL A 33 -13.01 2.70 21.58
C VAL A 33 -12.45 2.23 22.92
N SER A 34 -13.28 1.63 23.80
CA SER A 34 -12.81 0.99 25.04
C SER A 34 -11.83 -0.15 24.78
N ASP A 35 -12.08 -0.97 23.74
CA ASP A 35 -11.20 -2.10 23.41
C ASP A 35 -9.82 -1.61 22.97
N ILE A 36 -9.78 -0.46 22.27
CA ILE A 36 -8.55 0.19 21.87
C ILE A 36 -7.80 0.78 23.08
N ALA A 37 -8.54 1.41 24.01
CA ALA A 37 -7.95 1.96 25.22
C ALA A 37 -7.32 0.86 26.10
N ASP A 38 -8.03 -0.25 26.27
CA ASP A 38 -7.59 -1.42 27.05
C ASP A 38 -6.35 -2.04 26.39
N GLU A 39 -6.37 -2.25 25.08
CA GLU A 39 -5.24 -2.78 24.30
C GLU A 39 -4.00 -1.87 24.36
N ALA A 40 -4.21 -0.54 24.36
CA ALA A 40 -3.15 0.46 24.45
C ALA A 40 -2.60 0.63 25.89
N GLY A 41 -3.30 0.11 26.89
CA GLY A 41 -2.97 0.32 28.30
C GLY A 41 -3.12 1.79 28.74
N VAL A 42 -4.14 2.49 28.22
CA VAL A 42 -4.40 3.91 28.52
C VAL A 42 -5.81 4.12 29.04
N ALA A 43 -6.01 5.24 29.75
CA ALA A 43 -7.36 5.61 30.15
C ALA A 43 -8.26 5.91 28.93
N TYR A 44 -9.51 5.46 28.99
CA TYR A 44 -10.51 5.67 27.93
C TYR A 44 -10.61 7.12 27.45
N GLY A 45 -10.64 8.08 28.40
CA GLY A 45 -10.68 9.51 28.08
C GLY A 45 -9.45 10.02 27.34
N LEU A 46 -8.29 9.33 27.47
CA LEU A 46 -7.07 9.70 26.75
C LEU A 46 -7.20 9.41 25.24
N VAL A 47 -7.93 8.37 24.86
CA VAL A 47 -8.17 8.10 23.43
C VAL A 47 -8.91 9.27 22.81
N TYR A 48 -9.95 9.78 23.46
CA TYR A 48 -10.72 10.94 22.98
C TYR A 48 -9.96 12.28 23.04
N HIS A 49 -8.88 12.35 23.79
CA HIS A 49 -7.98 13.50 23.74
C HIS A 49 -7.21 13.57 22.42
N TYR A 50 -6.91 12.43 21.80
CA TYR A 50 -6.14 12.35 20.55
C TYR A 50 -7.01 12.17 19.30
N PHE A 51 -8.15 11.50 19.42
CA PHE A 51 -9.02 11.14 18.31
C PHE A 51 -10.49 11.31 18.70
N ALA A 52 -11.25 12.05 17.93
CA ALA A 52 -12.68 12.29 18.23
C ALA A 52 -13.55 11.03 18.07
N SER A 53 -13.10 10.06 17.25
CA SER A 53 -13.84 8.82 16.99
C SER A 53 -12.91 7.68 16.56
N LYS A 54 -13.44 6.45 16.49
CA LYS A 54 -12.71 5.33 15.90
C LYS A 54 -12.56 5.47 14.39
N ASP A 55 -13.47 6.22 13.75
CA ASP A 55 -13.37 6.56 12.33
C ASP A 55 -12.14 7.43 12.08
N GLU A 56 -11.90 8.45 12.89
CA GLU A 56 -10.70 9.29 12.79
C GLU A 56 -9.41 8.48 13.02
N ILE A 57 -9.44 7.47 13.90
CA ILE A 57 -8.30 6.55 14.06
C ILE A 57 -8.03 5.76 12.77
N LEU A 58 -9.08 5.20 12.15
CA LEU A 58 -8.96 4.45 10.90
C LEU A 58 -8.50 5.35 9.76
N ASP A 59 -9.07 6.55 9.64
CA ASP A 59 -8.64 7.57 8.66
C ASP A 59 -7.17 7.91 8.82
N THR A 60 -6.73 8.12 10.06
CA THR A 60 -5.33 8.43 10.37
C THR A 60 -4.39 7.31 9.91
N LEU A 61 -4.72 6.06 10.23
CA LEU A 61 -3.92 4.89 9.81
C LEU A 61 -3.81 4.81 8.29
N PHE A 62 -4.93 5.02 7.59
CA PHE A 62 -4.97 5.04 6.13
C PHE A 62 -4.10 6.18 5.57
N LEU A 63 -4.35 7.42 6.01
CA LEU A 63 -3.67 8.59 5.46
C LEU A 63 -2.16 8.57 5.72
N GLU A 64 -1.72 8.16 6.92
CA GLU A 64 -0.30 8.02 7.22
C GLU A 64 0.36 6.97 6.30
N ARG A 65 -0.32 5.86 6.05
CA ARG A 65 0.20 4.81 5.16
C ARG A 65 0.26 5.25 3.70
N TRP A 66 -0.80 5.87 3.20
CA TRP A 66 -0.85 6.36 1.83
C TRP A 66 0.14 7.49 1.58
N LYS A 67 0.35 8.38 2.55
CA LYS A 67 1.39 9.41 2.45
C LYS A 67 2.76 8.81 2.16
N VAL A 68 3.16 7.79 2.93
CA VAL A 68 4.45 7.09 2.71
C VAL A 68 4.51 6.43 1.33
N MET A 69 3.42 5.83 0.87
CA MET A 69 3.32 5.24 -0.47
C MET A 69 3.51 6.29 -1.57
N LEU A 70 2.79 7.41 -1.50
CA LEU A 70 2.86 8.47 -2.49
C LEU A 70 4.25 9.12 -2.53
N GLU A 71 4.88 9.32 -1.37
CA GLU A 71 6.26 9.80 -1.27
C GLU A 71 7.23 8.84 -1.96
N LEU A 72 7.11 7.53 -1.70
CA LEU A 72 7.92 6.50 -2.37
C LEU A 72 7.76 6.53 -3.88
N ILE A 73 6.52 6.57 -4.40
CA ILE A 73 6.30 6.57 -5.86
C ILE A 73 6.99 7.76 -6.49
N ARG A 74 6.89 8.96 -5.89
CA ARG A 74 7.58 10.16 -6.39
C ARG A 74 9.10 10.04 -6.34
N GLU A 75 9.63 9.52 -5.23
CA GLU A 75 11.08 9.31 -5.07
C GLU A 75 11.62 8.33 -6.12
N VAL A 76 10.91 7.22 -6.34
CA VAL A 76 11.30 6.21 -7.34
C VAL A 76 11.19 6.78 -8.76
N ASP A 77 10.13 7.54 -9.06
CA ASP A 77 9.97 8.16 -10.38
C ASP A 77 11.08 9.16 -10.70
N ALA A 78 11.56 9.90 -9.71
CA ALA A 78 12.65 10.86 -9.87
C ALA A 78 14.03 10.21 -10.12
N GLN A 79 14.18 8.91 -9.90
CA GLN A 79 15.45 8.21 -10.11
C GLN A 79 15.65 7.85 -11.60
N PRO A 80 16.91 7.88 -12.10
CA PRO A 80 17.23 7.48 -13.48
C PRO A 80 17.29 5.94 -13.61
N LEU A 81 16.18 5.27 -13.24
CA LEU A 81 16.06 3.82 -13.31
C LEU A 81 15.20 3.40 -14.49
N PRO A 82 15.46 2.21 -15.08
CA PRO A 82 14.53 1.59 -16.04
C PRO A 82 13.15 1.42 -15.44
N VAL A 83 12.10 1.54 -16.26
CA VAL A 83 10.69 1.45 -15.82
C VAL A 83 10.39 0.17 -15.04
N ARG A 84 10.97 -0.97 -15.44
CA ARG A 84 10.81 -2.25 -14.70
C ARG A 84 11.35 -2.17 -13.28
N GLU A 85 12.46 -1.51 -13.07
CA GLU A 85 13.06 -1.32 -11.74
C GLU A 85 12.22 -0.37 -10.90
N LYS A 86 11.68 0.70 -11.50
CA LYS A 86 10.75 1.61 -10.82
C LYS A 86 9.50 0.88 -10.33
N LEU A 87 8.83 0.15 -11.21
CA LEU A 87 7.65 -0.64 -10.85
C LEU A 87 8.00 -1.76 -9.85
N GLY A 88 9.16 -2.39 -10.01
CA GLY A 88 9.68 -3.37 -9.06
C GLY A 88 9.88 -2.81 -7.65
N ALA A 89 10.41 -1.60 -7.53
CA ALA A 89 10.59 -0.92 -6.24
C ALA A 89 9.24 -0.62 -5.56
N ILE A 90 8.24 -0.18 -6.34
CA ILE A 90 6.88 0.07 -5.83
C ILE A 90 6.23 -1.26 -5.37
N ALA A 91 6.31 -2.31 -6.19
CA ALA A 91 5.78 -3.63 -5.83
C ALA A 91 6.45 -4.18 -4.57
N SER A 92 7.78 -4.07 -4.49
CA SER A 92 8.56 -4.49 -3.32
C SER A 92 8.13 -3.76 -2.06
N PHE A 93 8.00 -2.44 -2.11
CA PHE A 93 7.56 -1.65 -0.97
C PHE A 93 6.19 -2.10 -0.45
N ILE A 94 5.24 -2.37 -1.33
CA ILE A 94 3.88 -2.77 -0.92
C ILE A 94 3.88 -4.17 -0.31
N VAL A 95 4.55 -5.13 -0.94
CA VAL A 95 4.65 -6.51 -0.45
C VAL A 95 5.44 -6.58 0.87
N ASP A 96 6.56 -5.87 0.96
CA ASP A 96 7.36 -5.82 2.20
C ASP A 96 6.64 -5.12 3.35
N SER A 97 5.72 -4.21 3.03
CA SER A 97 4.85 -3.60 4.05
C SER A 97 3.89 -4.61 4.67
N TYR A 98 3.32 -5.52 3.87
CA TYR A 98 2.52 -6.63 4.39
C TYR A 98 3.39 -7.55 5.25
N ARG A 99 4.56 -7.93 4.78
CA ARG A 99 5.49 -8.80 5.50
C ARG A 99 5.90 -8.20 6.86
N HIS A 100 6.07 -6.87 6.92
CA HIS A 100 6.49 -6.17 8.14
C HIS A 100 5.34 -5.98 9.13
N ASP A 101 4.15 -5.65 8.66
CA ASP A 101 2.96 -5.41 9.48
C ASP A 101 1.70 -5.93 8.77
N PRO A 102 1.44 -7.25 8.82
CA PRO A 102 0.29 -7.86 8.16
C PRO A 102 -1.05 -7.37 8.74
N ASP A 103 -1.11 -7.05 10.04
CA ASP A 103 -2.31 -6.53 10.68
C ASP A 103 -2.68 -5.15 10.14
N LEU A 104 -1.71 -4.25 9.99
CA LEU A 104 -1.93 -2.93 9.40
C LEU A 104 -2.41 -3.07 7.95
N MET A 105 -1.75 -3.90 7.15
CA MET A 105 -2.14 -4.08 5.76
C MET A 105 -3.52 -4.71 5.61
N LYS A 106 -3.88 -5.65 6.49
CA LYS A 106 -5.24 -6.20 6.56
C LYS A 106 -6.27 -5.10 6.86
N VAL A 107 -5.99 -4.22 7.83
CA VAL A 107 -6.88 -3.09 8.14
C VAL A 107 -7.02 -2.17 6.93
N ILE A 108 -5.93 -1.80 6.28
CA ILE A 108 -5.97 -0.91 5.10
C ILE A 108 -6.76 -1.52 3.94
N ILE A 109 -6.52 -2.79 3.62
CA ILE A 109 -7.14 -3.43 2.44
C ILE A 109 -8.60 -3.83 2.72
N VAL A 110 -8.88 -4.42 3.89
CA VAL A 110 -10.21 -4.98 4.16
C VAL A 110 -11.17 -3.94 4.73
N GLU A 111 -10.75 -3.19 5.75
CA GLU A 111 -11.65 -2.33 6.48
C GLU A 111 -11.93 -1.02 5.75
N VAL A 112 -10.94 -0.43 5.08
CA VAL A 112 -11.12 0.78 4.28
C VAL A 112 -12.03 0.50 3.08
N THR A 113 -11.84 -0.61 2.38
CA THR A 113 -12.69 -0.99 1.24
C THR A 113 -14.15 -1.24 1.69
N ARG A 114 -14.35 -1.86 2.85
CA ARG A 114 -15.69 -2.09 3.42
C ARG A 114 -16.36 -0.80 3.93
N ALA A 115 -15.56 0.11 4.45
CA ALA A 115 -16.03 1.39 4.96
C ALA A 115 -16.25 2.44 3.86
N ALA A 116 -16.00 2.12 2.60
CA ALA A 116 -16.05 3.04 1.44
C ALA A 116 -17.35 3.85 1.34
N ASN A 117 -18.46 3.37 1.89
CA ASN A 117 -19.71 4.12 1.96
C ASN A 117 -19.67 5.30 2.97
N SER A 118 -18.79 5.27 3.95
CA SER A 118 -18.62 6.31 4.98
C SER A 118 -17.36 7.16 4.78
N PHE A 119 -16.32 6.58 4.19
CA PHE A 119 -14.98 7.17 3.99
C PHE A 119 -14.78 7.81 2.60
N GLY A 120 -15.73 7.71 1.73
CA GLY A 120 -15.71 7.78 0.27
C GLY A 120 -14.93 8.90 -0.40
N GLN A 121 -14.89 10.12 0.12
CA GLN A 121 -14.32 11.25 -0.62
C GLN A 121 -12.85 11.51 -0.30
N THR A 122 -12.47 11.43 0.97
CA THR A 122 -11.10 11.79 1.40
C THR A 122 -10.07 10.75 0.94
N HIS A 123 -10.42 9.46 1.01
CA HIS A 123 -9.52 8.36 0.64
C HIS A 123 -9.41 8.17 -0.87
N LEU A 124 -10.49 8.41 -1.62
CA LEU A 124 -10.47 8.36 -3.08
C LEU A 124 -9.47 9.33 -3.70
N GLY A 125 -9.21 10.47 -3.05
CA GLY A 125 -8.18 11.42 -3.48
C GLY A 125 -6.79 10.80 -3.51
N GLN A 126 -6.37 10.18 -2.40
CA GLN A 126 -5.06 9.52 -2.28
C GLN A 126 -4.92 8.32 -3.22
N ILE A 127 -5.97 7.51 -3.33
CA ILE A 127 -5.98 6.36 -4.24
C ILE A 127 -5.84 6.82 -5.69
N ARG A 128 -6.59 7.85 -6.09
CA ARG A 128 -6.49 8.44 -7.43
C ARG A 128 -5.09 8.95 -7.70
N GLU A 129 -4.51 9.72 -6.77
CA GLU A 129 -3.17 10.27 -6.89
C GLU A 129 -2.11 9.16 -7.09
N ALA A 130 -2.22 8.02 -6.39
CA ALA A 130 -1.32 6.91 -6.60
C ALA A 130 -1.43 6.33 -8.01
N TYR A 131 -2.66 6.15 -8.54
CA TYR A 131 -2.85 5.71 -9.91
C TYR A 131 -2.33 6.72 -10.95
N GLU A 132 -2.51 8.01 -10.70
CA GLU A 132 -1.97 9.08 -11.55
C GLU A 132 -0.44 9.04 -11.58
N LEU A 133 0.22 8.96 -10.42
CA LEU A 133 1.69 8.88 -10.34
C LEU A 133 2.26 7.61 -11.00
N ILE A 134 1.64 6.46 -10.81
CA ILE A 134 2.06 5.23 -11.50
C ILE A 134 1.80 5.36 -13.01
N GLY A 135 0.68 5.97 -13.40
CA GLY A 135 0.35 6.26 -14.79
C GLY A 135 1.39 7.16 -15.47
N GLU A 136 1.91 8.18 -14.76
CA GLU A 136 2.99 9.04 -15.27
C GLU A 136 4.28 8.25 -15.56
N ILE A 137 4.62 7.28 -14.71
CA ILE A 137 5.76 6.36 -14.96
C ILE A 137 5.53 5.57 -16.24
N VAL A 138 4.30 5.09 -16.48
CA VAL A 138 3.92 4.35 -17.70
C VAL A 138 3.98 5.26 -18.92
N VAL A 139 3.45 6.49 -18.85
CA VAL A 139 3.49 7.47 -19.96
C VAL A 139 4.93 7.76 -20.37
N LYS A 140 5.85 8.01 -19.41
CA LYS A 140 7.26 8.22 -19.72
C LYS A 140 7.88 7.04 -20.45
N ALA A 141 7.57 5.82 -20.03
CA ALA A 141 8.05 4.61 -20.71
C ALA A 141 7.44 4.43 -22.11
N GLN A 142 6.22 4.92 -22.36
CA GLN A 142 5.60 4.96 -23.69
C GLN A 142 6.29 5.99 -24.59
N GLU A 143 6.60 7.17 -24.07
CA GLU A 143 7.34 8.22 -24.78
C GLU A 143 8.77 7.78 -25.14
N GLU A 144 9.41 6.98 -24.30
CA GLU A 144 10.71 6.34 -24.54
C GLU A 144 10.63 5.15 -25.52
N GLY A 145 9.43 4.73 -25.94
CA GLY A 145 9.21 3.59 -26.83
C GLY A 145 9.38 2.22 -26.17
N VAL A 146 9.50 2.18 -24.84
CA VAL A 146 9.65 0.93 -24.06
C VAL A 146 8.30 0.23 -23.91
N PHE A 147 7.23 0.98 -23.62
CA PHE A 147 5.88 0.45 -23.50
C PHE A 147 5.00 0.81 -24.69
N LYS A 148 4.01 -0.05 -24.94
CA LYS A 148 3.02 0.11 -26.00
C LYS A 148 2.14 1.31 -25.76
N VAL A 149 2.01 2.20 -26.74
CA VAL A 149 1.18 3.41 -26.65
C VAL A 149 -0.31 3.13 -26.81
N GLU A 150 -0.69 1.97 -27.33
CA GLU A 150 -2.08 1.54 -27.51
C GLU A 150 -2.76 1.17 -26.17
N ILE A 151 -1.96 0.94 -25.11
CA ILE A 151 -2.48 0.63 -23.78
C ILE A 151 -2.55 1.93 -22.99
N GLU A 152 -3.76 2.32 -22.62
CA GLU A 152 -3.96 3.51 -21.82
C GLU A 152 -3.25 3.39 -20.47
N ALA A 153 -2.40 4.38 -20.15
CA ALA A 153 -1.52 4.36 -18.99
C ALA A 153 -2.27 4.18 -17.67
N GLN A 154 -3.47 4.73 -17.55
CA GLN A 154 -4.29 4.59 -16.35
C GLN A 154 -4.77 3.16 -16.12
N PHE A 155 -5.18 2.45 -17.19
CA PHE A 155 -5.53 1.02 -17.07
C PHE A 155 -4.31 0.17 -16.72
N ALA A 156 -3.13 0.48 -17.27
CA ALA A 156 -1.89 -0.20 -16.92
C ALA A 156 -1.53 0.01 -15.44
N ALA A 157 -1.67 1.23 -14.92
CA ALA A 157 -1.45 1.55 -13.51
C ALA A 157 -2.42 0.79 -12.59
N MET A 158 -3.71 0.74 -12.95
CA MET A 158 -4.73 0.00 -12.21
C MET A 158 -4.48 -1.52 -12.25
N ALA A 159 -4.08 -2.07 -13.40
CA ALA A 159 -3.75 -3.48 -13.53
C ALA A 159 -2.53 -3.85 -12.66
N PHE A 160 -1.49 -3.00 -12.67
CA PHE A 160 -0.29 -3.18 -11.85
C PHE A 160 -0.62 -3.18 -10.35
N TYR A 161 -1.28 -2.13 -9.87
CA TYR A 161 -1.65 -2.03 -8.45
C TYR A 161 -2.63 -3.12 -8.04
N GLY A 162 -3.65 -3.40 -8.87
CA GLY A 162 -4.63 -4.44 -8.61
C GLY A 162 -4.03 -5.84 -8.53
N ALA A 163 -3.00 -6.14 -9.34
CA ALA A 163 -2.27 -7.40 -9.23
C ALA A 163 -1.61 -7.56 -7.86
N ILE A 164 -0.96 -6.51 -7.36
CA ILE A 164 -0.34 -6.51 -6.03
C ILE A 164 -1.41 -6.66 -4.94
N GLU A 165 -2.49 -5.88 -5.01
CA GLU A 165 -3.59 -5.91 -4.04
C GLU A 165 -4.24 -7.31 -3.95
N GLN A 166 -4.38 -8.00 -5.08
CA GLN A 166 -4.91 -9.37 -5.10
C GLN A 166 -3.93 -10.38 -4.46
N MET A 167 -2.62 -10.21 -4.60
CA MET A 167 -1.63 -11.03 -3.88
C MET A 167 -1.75 -10.80 -2.36
N LEU A 168 -1.82 -9.55 -1.93
CA LEU A 168 -2.02 -9.21 -0.50
C LEU A 168 -3.33 -9.81 0.03
N THR A 169 -4.42 -9.67 -0.72
CA THR A 169 -5.71 -10.28 -0.40
C THR A 169 -5.59 -11.80 -0.26
N GLY A 170 -4.83 -12.43 -1.15
CA GLY A 170 -4.55 -13.87 -1.10
C GLY A 170 -3.86 -14.29 0.20
N TRP A 171 -2.87 -13.55 0.68
CA TRP A 171 -2.20 -13.81 1.97
C TRP A 171 -3.11 -13.49 3.15
N ILE A 172 -3.79 -12.35 3.15
CA ILE A 172 -4.71 -11.94 4.24
C ILE A 172 -5.79 -13.01 4.51
N PHE A 173 -6.26 -13.68 3.48
CA PHE A 173 -7.27 -14.74 3.59
C PHE A 173 -6.71 -16.16 3.59
N GLY A 174 -5.38 -16.32 3.64
CA GLY A 174 -4.74 -17.65 3.69
C GLY A 174 -4.91 -18.46 2.40
N LEU A 175 -5.13 -17.81 1.26
CA LEU A 175 -5.29 -18.46 -0.05
C LEU A 175 -3.94 -18.70 -0.74
N LEU A 176 -2.91 -17.98 -0.33
CA LEU A 176 -1.55 -18.10 -0.83
C LEU A 176 -0.59 -18.49 0.29
N PRO A 177 0.43 -19.32 0.00
CA PRO A 177 1.45 -19.65 0.99
C PRO A 177 2.29 -18.40 1.32
N GLU A 178 2.63 -18.26 2.59
CA GLU A 178 3.53 -17.21 3.08
C GLU A 178 4.97 -17.70 3.17
N GLY A 179 5.91 -16.79 3.13
CA GLY A 179 7.34 -17.03 3.27
C GLY A 179 8.16 -16.18 2.32
N GLU A 180 9.44 -16.03 2.64
CA GLU A 180 10.37 -15.16 1.88
C GLU A 180 10.36 -15.46 0.39
N GLU A 181 10.49 -16.73 0.02
CA GLU A 181 10.50 -17.14 -1.39
C GLU A 181 9.18 -16.79 -2.11
N HIS A 182 8.04 -16.93 -1.43
CA HIS A 182 6.74 -16.63 -2.02
C HIS A 182 6.53 -15.14 -2.19
N PHE A 183 7.00 -14.31 -1.25
CA PHE A 183 6.94 -12.86 -1.37
C PHE A 183 7.81 -12.36 -2.52
N GLU A 184 9.06 -12.82 -2.62
CA GLU A 184 9.95 -12.43 -3.71
C GLU A 184 9.43 -12.90 -5.07
N ARG A 185 8.88 -14.10 -5.13
CA ARG A 185 8.26 -14.62 -6.36
C ARG A 185 7.05 -13.80 -6.78
N ALA A 186 6.21 -13.34 -5.83
CA ALA A 186 5.06 -12.50 -6.14
C ALA A 186 5.49 -11.12 -6.68
N LYS A 187 6.49 -10.49 -6.07
CA LYS A 187 7.07 -9.23 -6.57
C LYS A 187 7.53 -9.36 -8.02
N TRP A 188 8.33 -10.40 -8.27
CA TRP A 188 8.80 -10.70 -9.62
C TRP A 188 7.65 -10.97 -10.59
N LEU A 189 6.69 -11.82 -10.21
CA LEU A 189 5.56 -12.21 -11.07
C LEU A 189 4.72 -11.01 -11.51
N VAL A 190 4.40 -10.09 -10.58
CA VAL A 190 3.63 -8.90 -10.90
C VAL A 190 4.35 -8.04 -11.95
N VAL A 191 5.64 -7.78 -11.74
CA VAL A 191 6.44 -6.98 -12.66
C VAL A 191 6.56 -7.66 -14.02
N GLU A 192 6.89 -8.95 -14.06
CA GLU A 192 6.99 -9.71 -15.30
C GLU A 192 5.68 -9.76 -16.08
N THR A 193 4.58 -10.02 -15.39
CA THR A 193 3.27 -10.14 -16.06
C THR A 193 2.80 -8.80 -16.63
N VAL A 194 2.93 -7.73 -15.85
CA VAL A 194 2.43 -6.41 -16.27
C VAL A 194 3.39 -5.80 -17.30
N CYS A 195 4.69 -5.72 -16.99
CA CYS A 195 5.66 -5.12 -17.92
C CYS A 195 5.79 -5.94 -19.21
N GLY A 196 5.83 -7.28 -19.13
CA GLY A 196 5.88 -8.14 -20.31
C GLY A 196 4.67 -7.98 -21.24
N GLY A 197 3.48 -7.67 -20.68
CA GLY A 197 2.29 -7.32 -21.45
C GLY A 197 2.36 -5.92 -22.09
N LEU A 198 3.05 -4.99 -21.45
CA LEU A 198 3.16 -3.58 -21.87
C LEU A 198 4.32 -3.33 -22.84
N GLU A 199 5.40 -4.11 -22.77
CA GLU A 199 6.58 -3.87 -23.59
C GLU A 199 6.31 -3.97 -25.07
N THR A 200 6.93 -3.07 -25.83
CA THR A 200 6.95 -3.16 -27.28
C THR A 200 7.73 -4.42 -27.70
N SER A 201 7.12 -5.26 -28.51
CA SER A 201 7.86 -6.35 -29.11
C SER A 201 9.01 -5.76 -29.93
N ALA A 202 10.23 -6.25 -29.77
CA ALA A 202 11.30 -6.01 -30.72
C ALA A 202 10.94 -6.71 -32.06
N VAL A 203 9.97 -6.16 -32.78
CA VAL A 203 9.58 -6.62 -34.11
C VAL A 203 10.41 -5.84 -35.10
N GLY A 204 11.47 -6.41 -35.55
CA GLY A 204 12.18 -5.79 -36.67
C GLY A 204 13.50 -6.36 -37.09
N GLU A 205 13.84 -7.58 -36.75
CA GLU A 205 14.97 -8.24 -37.42
C GLU A 205 14.67 -9.71 -37.68
N ALA A 206 13.90 -10.03 -38.69
CA ALA A 206 13.98 -11.25 -39.48
C ALA A 206 12.74 -11.45 -40.39
N ARG A 207 12.51 -10.59 -41.34
CA ARG A 207 11.81 -10.93 -42.57
C ARG A 207 12.42 -10.19 -43.74
N VAL A 208 13.65 -10.53 -44.08
CA VAL A 208 14.19 -10.45 -45.46
C VAL A 208 15.07 -11.67 -45.62
N GLY A 209 14.56 -12.67 -46.27
CA GLY A 209 15.23 -13.86 -46.72
C GLY A 209 14.28 -14.66 -47.59
#